data_206dd4d3894d6875b46a29fa34cc261c
#
_entry.id   206dd4d3894d6875b46a29fa34cc261c
#
_cell.length_a   1.000
_cell.length_b   1.000
_cell.length_c   1.000
_cell.angle_alpha   90.00
_cell.angle_beta   90.00
_cell.angle_gamma   90.00
#
_symmetry.space_group_name_H-M   'P 1'
#
loop_
_entity.id
_entity.type
_entity.pdbx_description
1 polymer ?
#
loop_
_entity_poly.entity_id
_entity_poly.type
_entity_poly.pdbx_seq_one_letter_code
_entity_poly.pdbx_strand_id
1 'polypeptide(L)'
;MSYLPHSGFHNQRIALENALVLARILNRTLLVPPVRFGHKAIPYRKFTILQRILDANYRSYLCHLSENSAIRNNIPAAQSSLLEFVNLPERCTLVEKRMPFTYTYLPWGWITDFDSIRQLQPTIQTLGTHFWLSTWLDPRVDDVLVIPDTSKYQYRFTDEIILDPLSDPRNFANLTYSEDISLSSLTNHPAKLVQLGSLFGSRRLRLSDPAHRTIRKQIRRHMMLKHPLLQKSSTDIVTKISASGSGFLGAHLRCNDGYFLETAMEHSRMLWWKLVHGILGLPVERTRRLELDSGVSAHSPWSHQFERYISRSKSPIHLPFDHDPSAGNIGQAKCRGDLHTDDLERLNVPLFIATDSKDPYTDEHFVLFRKTFPCLFFLGDFPQDLEPISSIRDPISGVVIGDMLVPFLDAMVVARAARVVGTPHSTFSWYVQDVLWRVNHGLDIEERTDG
;
A
#
# COMPACT_ATOMS: atom_id res chain seq x y z
N MET A 1 7.10 21.97 6.64
CA MET A 1 7.91 20.77 6.38
C MET A 1 7.51 20.18 5.02
N SER A 2 8.45 19.64 4.27
CA SER A 2 8.21 18.96 2.98
C SER A 2 9.11 17.74 2.82
N TYR A 3 8.81 16.87 1.86
CA TYR A 3 9.57 15.64 1.58
C TYR A 3 9.46 15.27 0.10
N LEU A 4 10.29 14.34 -0.37
CA LEU A 4 10.31 13.86 -1.75
C LEU A 4 9.64 12.47 -1.88
N PRO A 5 8.45 12.37 -2.51
CA PRO A 5 7.80 11.08 -2.76
C PRO A 5 8.47 10.34 -3.93
N HIS A 6 8.47 9.01 -3.90
CA HIS A 6 8.93 8.17 -5.00
C HIS A 6 8.27 6.79 -4.99
N SER A 7 8.59 5.96 -5.97
CA SER A 7 8.09 4.60 -6.16
C SER A 7 6.58 4.52 -6.44
N GLY A 8 5.99 3.35 -6.29
CA GLY A 8 4.57 3.12 -6.48
C GLY A 8 3.72 3.68 -5.34
N PHE A 9 2.40 3.57 -5.48
CA PHE A 9 1.42 4.16 -4.56
C PHE A 9 1.68 3.83 -3.09
N HIS A 10 1.85 2.54 -2.72
CA HIS A 10 2.01 2.17 -1.31
C HIS A 10 3.28 2.75 -0.68
N ASN A 11 4.33 2.93 -1.47
CA ASN A 11 5.56 3.56 -1.00
C ASN A 11 5.37 5.07 -0.80
N GLN A 12 4.61 5.72 -1.71
CA GLN A 12 4.21 7.13 -1.55
C GLN A 12 3.31 7.30 -0.31
N ARG A 13 2.36 6.37 -0.08
CA ARG A 13 1.50 6.36 1.11
C ARG A 13 2.31 6.23 2.40
N ILE A 14 3.26 5.30 2.48
CA ILE A 14 4.13 5.15 3.65
C ILE A 14 4.96 6.41 3.89
N ALA A 15 5.48 7.02 2.83
CA ALA A 15 6.24 8.26 2.95
C ALA A 15 5.36 9.42 3.45
N LEU A 16 4.10 9.53 2.99
CA LEU A 16 3.16 10.51 3.48
C LEU A 16 2.77 10.26 4.95
N GLU A 17 2.48 9.01 5.33
CA GLU A 17 2.19 8.65 6.73
C GLU A 17 3.34 9.08 7.65
N ASN A 18 4.56 8.76 7.28
CA ASN A 18 5.74 9.16 8.04
C ASN A 18 5.90 10.69 8.09
N ALA A 19 5.64 11.40 6.98
CA ALA A 19 5.69 12.85 6.91
C ALA A 19 4.63 13.51 7.83
N LEU A 20 3.40 12.99 7.83
CA LEU A 20 2.31 13.48 8.67
C LEU A 20 2.62 13.30 10.16
N VAL A 21 3.14 12.11 10.53
CA VAL A 21 3.55 11.82 11.91
C VAL A 21 4.67 12.76 12.36
N LEU A 22 5.72 12.92 11.55
CA LEU A 22 6.81 13.84 11.83
C LEU A 22 6.32 15.29 11.97
N ALA A 23 5.50 15.75 11.02
CA ALA A 23 4.98 17.10 11.05
C ALA A 23 4.15 17.36 12.32
N ARG A 24 3.37 16.37 12.76
CA ARG A 24 2.59 16.44 14.00
C ARG A 24 3.45 16.53 15.25
N ILE A 25 4.47 15.66 15.34
CA ILE A 25 5.40 15.64 16.49
C ILE A 25 6.20 16.94 16.55
N LEU A 26 6.66 17.44 15.39
CA LEU A 26 7.46 18.65 15.28
C LEU A 26 6.61 19.95 15.32
N ASN A 27 5.28 19.84 15.47
CA ASN A 27 4.34 20.96 15.42
C ASN A 27 4.53 21.87 14.19
N ARG A 28 4.67 21.26 13.00
CA ARG A 28 4.89 21.97 11.73
C ARG A 28 3.79 21.68 10.73
N THR A 29 3.40 22.67 9.94
CA THR A 29 2.54 22.46 8.77
C THR A 29 3.26 21.60 7.73
N LEU A 30 2.59 20.56 7.21
CA LEU A 30 3.13 19.71 6.16
C LEU A 30 2.69 20.19 4.78
N LEU A 31 3.67 20.38 3.88
CA LEU A 31 3.42 20.53 2.45
C LEU A 31 3.26 19.13 1.86
N VAL A 32 2.07 18.84 1.35
CA VAL A 32 1.70 17.50 0.88
C VAL A 32 1.72 17.46 -0.64
N PRO A 33 2.67 16.75 -1.26
CA PRO A 33 2.66 16.54 -2.69
C PRO A 33 1.48 15.62 -3.08
N PRO A 34 0.90 15.78 -4.29
CA PRO A 34 -0.14 14.91 -4.78
C PRO A 34 0.39 13.49 -4.97
N VAL A 35 -0.50 12.51 -4.92
CA VAL A 35 -0.14 11.14 -5.26
C VAL A 35 0.01 10.99 -6.77
N ARG A 36 1.14 10.40 -7.19
CA ARG A 36 1.38 10.11 -8.59
C ARG A 36 0.90 8.70 -8.92
N PHE A 37 -0.05 8.61 -9.84
CA PHE A 37 -0.50 7.36 -10.46
C PHE A 37 0.13 7.20 -11.83
N GLY A 38 0.64 6.01 -12.14
CA GLY A 38 1.24 5.73 -13.45
C GLY A 38 1.79 4.31 -13.53
N HIS A 39 1.85 3.77 -14.75
CA HIS A 39 2.37 2.42 -15.00
C HIS A 39 3.85 2.27 -14.64
N LYS A 40 4.61 3.36 -14.72
CA LYS A 40 6.03 3.37 -14.33
C LYS A 40 6.22 4.20 -13.07
N ALA A 41 6.64 3.56 -12.00
CA ALA A 41 7.01 4.23 -10.77
C ALA A 41 8.32 5.01 -10.96
N ILE A 42 8.46 6.14 -10.26
CA ILE A 42 9.75 6.86 -10.16
C ILE A 42 10.61 6.11 -9.14
N PRO A 43 11.71 5.46 -9.54
CA PRO A 43 12.54 4.74 -8.58
C PRO A 43 13.22 5.71 -7.61
N TYR A 44 13.62 5.20 -6.44
CA TYR A 44 14.47 5.98 -5.53
C TYR A 44 15.72 6.48 -6.26
N ARG A 45 16.06 7.73 -6.01
CA ARG A 45 17.30 8.40 -6.42
C ARG A 45 17.78 9.28 -5.27
N LYS A 46 19.09 9.62 -5.27
CA LYS A 46 19.64 10.59 -4.32
C LYS A 46 18.86 11.91 -4.39
N PHE A 47 18.76 12.62 -3.30
CA PHE A 47 17.95 13.82 -3.11
C PHE A 47 17.91 14.76 -4.34
N THR A 48 19.05 15.27 -4.76
CA THR A 48 19.12 16.26 -5.86
C THR A 48 18.65 15.72 -7.20
N ILE A 49 18.87 14.43 -7.47
CA ILE A 49 18.42 13.77 -8.69
C ILE A 49 16.92 13.51 -8.63
N LEU A 50 16.43 12.99 -7.49
CA LEU A 50 15.01 12.74 -7.30
C LEU A 50 14.19 14.03 -7.41
N GLN A 51 14.67 15.12 -6.80
CA GLN A 51 14.05 16.43 -6.90
C GLN A 51 13.90 16.87 -8.34
N ARG A 52 14.99 16.85 -9.14
CA ARG A 52 14.95 17.22 -10.56
C ARG A 52 13.98 16.37 -11.38
N ILE A 53 13.92 15.05 -11.10
CA ILE A 53 12.98 14.15 -11.78
C ILE A 53 11.54 14.52 -11.44
N LEU A 54 11.24 14.78 -10.17
CA LEU A 54 9.90 15.16 -9.72
C LEU A 54 9.48 16.50 -10.34
N ASP A 55 10.36 17.51 -10.35
CA ASP A 55 10.10 18.81 -10.93
C ASP A 55 9.84 18.70 -12.45
N ALA A 56 10.65 17.92 -13.17
CA ALA A 56 10.47 17.71 -14.61
C ALA A 56 9.16 16.98 -14.93
N ASN A 57 8.81 15.92 -14.19
CA ASN A 57 7.55 15.20 -14.37
C ASN A 57 6.35 16.11 -14.10
N TYR A 58 6.48 16.94 -13.07
CA TYR A 58 5.44 17.85 -12.68
C TYR A 58 5.21 18.95 -13.70
N ARG A 59 6.31 19.57 -14.16
CA ARG A 59 6.29 20.57 -15.22
C ARG A 59 5.64 20.02 -16.50
N SER A 60 6.01 18.80 -16.93
CA SER A 60 5.39 18.14 -18.09
C SER A 60 3.88 17.95 -17.90
N TYR A 61 3.44 17.56 -16.71
CA TYR A 61 2.02 17.43 -16.38
C TYR A 61 1.28 18.77 -16.50
N LEU A 62 1.83 19.84 -15.94
CA LEU A 62 1.25 21.18 -16.03
C LEU A 62 1.19 21.69 -17.47
N CYS A 63 2.22 21.45 -18.26
CA CYS A 63 2.26 21.84 -19.68
C CYS A 63 1.15 21.16 -20.48
N HIS A 64 0.87 19.90 -20.19
CA HIS A 64 -0.25 19.20 -20.82
C HIS A 64 -1.62 19.76 -20.41
N LEU A 65 -1.81 20.05 -19.13
CA LEU A 65 -3.06 20.65 -18.66
C LEU A 65 -3.30 22.02 -19.29
N SER A 66 -2.26 22.82 -19.53
CA SER A 66 -2.37 24.17 -20.09
C SER A 66 -2.88 24.18 -21.54
N GLU A 67 -2.60 23.14 -22.34
CA GLU A 67 -3.02 23.05 -23.74
C GLU A 67 -4.42 22.50 -23.94
N ASN A 68 -4.96 21.79 -22.97
CA ASN A 68 -6.27 21.17 -23.10
C ASN A 68 -7.36 22.13 -22.60
N SER A 69 -7.83 23.03 -23.49
CA SER A 69 -8.88 24.03 -23.18
C SER A 69 -10.18 23.40 -22.68
N ALA A 70 -10.51 22.16 -23.11
CA ALA A 70 -11.66 21.42 -22.63
C ALA A 70 -11.52 21.05 -21.13
N ILE A 71 -10.33 20.82 -20.67
CA ILE A 71 -10.05 20.52 -19.25
C ILE A 71 -10.23 21.79 -18.41
N ARG A 72 -9.79 22.93 -18.89
CA ARG A 72 -9.89 24.22 -18.19
C ARG A 72 -11.34 24.61 -17.85
N ASN A 73 -12.28 24.28 -18.73
CA ASN A 73 -13.68 24.68 -18.61
C ASN A 73 -14.52 23.68 -17.78
N ASN A 74 -14.02 22.47 -17.52
CA ASN A 74 -14.77 21.40 -16.86
C ASN A 74 -14.25 21.02 -15.47
N ILE A 75 -13.34 21.81 -14.89
CA ILE A 75 -12.82 21.52 -13.56
C ILE A 75 -13.89 21.82 -12.52
N PRO A 76 -14.30 20.82 -11.70
CA PRO A 76 -15.27 21.05 -10.64
C PRO A 76 -14.77 22.13 -9.67
N ALA A 77 -15.67 22.98 -9.17
CA ALA A 77 -15.35 24.08 -8.26
C ALA A 77 -14.57 23.64 -7.01
N ALA A 78 -14.80 22.42 -6.53
CA ALA A 78 -14.04 21.84 -5.42
C ALA A 78 -12.56 21.53 -5.77
N GLN A 79 -12.19 21.52 -7.05
CA GLN A 79 -10.83 21.26 -7.54
C GLN A 79 -10.20 22.49 -8.19
N SER A 80 -10.99 23.53 -8.47
CA SER A 80 -10.49 24.81 -8.98
C SER A 80 -9.48 25.45 -8.00
N SER A 81 -9.66 25.26 -6.70
CA SER A 81 -8.70 25.66 -5.69
C SER A 81 -7.31 25.05 -5.85
N LEU A 82 -7.20 23.87 -6.46
CA LEU A 82 -5.90 23.25 -6.79
C LEU A 82 -5.21 23.98 -7.96
N LEU A 83 -5.98 24.56 -8.88
CA LEU A 83 -5.44 25.29 -10.05
C LEU A 83 -5.23 26.78 -9.77
N GLU A 84 -5.92 27.36 -8.81
CA GLU A 84 -5.69 28.76 -8.40
C GLU A 84 -4.25 28.97 -7.90
N PHE A 85 -3.61 27.92 -7.42
CA PHE A 85 -2.22 27.92 -6.99
C PHE A 85 -1.22 27.45 -8.05
N VAL A 86 -1.67 27.15 -9.26
CA VAL A 86 -0.79 26.65 -10.34
C VAL A 86 -0.33 27.82 -11.21
N ASN A 87 0.90 28.28 -11.00
CA ASN A 87 1.59 29.05 -12.00
C ASN A 87 1.92 28.13 -13.19
N LEU A 88 1.05 28.15 -14.21
CA LEU A 88 1.31 27.43 -15.45
C LEU A 88 2.65 27.92 -16.04
N PRO A 89 3.50 27.01 -16.51
CA PRO A 89 4.76 27.41 -17.13
C PRO A 89 4.48 28.37 -18.28
N GLU A 90 5.13 29.54 -18.28
CA GLU A 90 4.97 30.56 -19.32
C GLU A 90 5.34 30.01 -20.71
N ARG A 91 6.23 29.04 -20.77
CA ARG A 91 6.67 28.38 -22.00
C ARG A 91 6.82 26.88 -21.82
N CYS A 92 6.06 26.11 -22.59
CA CYS A 92 6.17 24.65 -22.64
C CYS A 92 6.89 24.24 -23.95
N THR A 93 7.83 23.32 -23.83
CA THR A 93 8.52 22.76 -25.01
C THR A 93 7.60 21.80 -25.77
N LEU A 94 7.87 21.59 -27.07
CA LEU A 94 7.13 20.62 -27.89
C LEU A 94 7.25 19.20 -27.34
N VAL A 95 8.35 18.87 -26.67
CA VAL A 95 8.54 17.53 -26.01
C VAL A 95 7.65 17.42 -24.82
N GLU A 96 7.58 18.41 -23.93
CA GLU A 96 6.68 18.43 -22.76
C GLU A 96 5.21 18.32 -23.18
N LYS A 97 4.85 18.87 -24.32
CA LYS A 97 3.49 18.86 -24.87
C LYS A 97 3.08 17.52 -25.48
N ARG A 98 4.01 16.79 -26.09
CA ARG A 98 3.74 15.56 -26.87
C ARG A 98 3.97 14.27 -26.11
N MET A 99 4.47 14.31 -24.87
CA MET A 99 4.66 13.08 -24.09
C MET A 99 3.31 12.39 -23.82
N PRO A 100 3.14 11.12 -24.25
CA PRO A 100 1.93 10.40 -23.95
C PRO A 100 1.77 10.28 -22.43
N PHE A 101 0.62 10.69 -21.93
CA PHE A 101 0.32 10.64 -20.51
C PHE A 101 0.18 9.21 -20.04
N THR A 102 1.24 8.69 -19.45
CA THR A 102 1.27 7.38 -18.77
C THR A 102 1.13 7.52 -17.27
N TYR A 103 0.90 8.73 -16.76
CA TYR A 103 0.74 9.04 -15.35
C TYR A 103 -0.12 10.29 -15.14
N THR A 104 -0.68 10.39 -13.95
CA THR A 104 -1.41 11.57 -13.48
C THR A 104 -1.09 11.87 -12.03
N TYR A 105 -1.49 13.05 -11.57
CA TYR A 105 -1.38 13.47 -10.17
C TYR A 105 -2.77 13.71 -9.59
N LEU A 106 -3.09 13.02 -8.50
CA LEU A 106 -4.37 13.14 -7.81
C LEU A 106 -4.16 13.67 -6.38
N PRO A 107 -5.09 14.48 -5.87
CA PRO A 107 -5.07 14.84 -4.46
C PRO A 107 -5.34 13.60 -3.60
N TRP A 108 -4.70 13.50 -2.43
CA TRP A 108 -4.89 12.37 -1.52
C TRP A 108 -6.34 12.19 -1.09
N GLY A 109 -7.11 13.27 -0.95
CA GLY A 109 -8.53 13.23 -0.61
C GLY A 109 -9.42 12.55 -1.65
N TRP A 110 -8.89 12.31 -2.87
CA TRP A 110 -9.61 11.58 -3.89
C TRP A 110 -9.72 10.07 -3.57
N ILE A 111 -8.73 9.52 -2.84
CA ILE A 111 -8.66 8.08 -2.57
C ILE A 111 -8.62 7.74 -1.07
N THR A 112 -8.40 8.70 -0.19
CA THR A 112 -8.32 8.50 1.26
C THR A 112 -9.20 9.51 2.02
N ASP A 113 -9.40 9.30 3.33
CA ASP A 113 -10.10 10.24 4.20
C ASP A 113 -9.19 11.40 4.64
N PHE A 114 -8.72 12.18 3.66
CA PHE A 114 -7.75 13.24 3.92
C PHE A 114 -8.32 14.43 4.68
N ASP A 115 -9.65 14.63 4.68
CA ASP A 115 -10.28 15.69 5.45
C ASP A 115 -10.16 15.44 6.96
N SER A 116 -10.33 14.18 7.39
CA SER A 116 -10.04 13.80 8.79
C SER A 116 -8.56 13.98 9.15
N ILE A 117 -7.64 13.75 8.20
CA ILE A 117 -6.21 14.01 8.41
C ILE A 117 -5.94 15.51 8.63
N ARG A 118 -6.61 16.38 7.86
CA ARG A 118 -6.47 17.85 8.03
C ARG A 118 -6.92 18.34 9.41
N GLN A 119 -7.89 17.67 10.03
CA GLN A 119 -8.31 17.97 11.39
C GLN A 119 -7.25 17.58 12.43
N LEU A 120 -6.49 16.53 12.15
CA LEU A 120 -5.43 16.05 13.04
C LEU A 120 -4.12 16.83 12.87
N GLN A 121 -3.80 17.24 11.63
CA GLN A 121 -2.51 17.80 11.24
C GLN A 121 -2.66 18.91 10.21
N PRO A 122 -2.20 20.15 10.49
CA PRO A 122 -2.17 21.21 9.49
C PRO A 122 -1.40 20.81 8.24
N THR A 123 -2.08 20.87 7.08
CA THR A 123 -1.51 20.49 5.80
C THR A 123 -1.85 21.50 4.73
N ILE A 124 -0.91 21.73 3.80
CA ILE A 124 -1.12 22.48 2.57
C ILE A 124 -0.86 21.50 1.42
N GLN A 125 -1.86 21.24 0.60
CA GLN A 125 -1.66 20.47 -0.61
C GLN A 125 -0.89 21.31 -1.62
N THR A 126 0.20 20.75 -2.13
CA THR A 126 1.04 21.39 -3.13
C THR A 126 0.95 20.62 -4.43
N LEU A 127 1.09 21.31 -5.53
CA LEU A 127 1.14 20.68 -6.84
C LEU A 127 2.57 20.48 -7.35
N GLY A 128 3.59 20.56 -6.51
CA GLY A 128 4.99 20.34 -6.87
C GLY A 128 5.88 20.30 -5.66
N THR A 129 7.13 19.90 -5.84
CA THR A 129 8.08 19.76 -4.72
C THR A 129 8.97 20.98 -4.54
N HIS A 130 9.35 21.65 -5.61
CA HIS A 130 10.35 22.74 -5.57
C HIS A 130 9.87 24.06 -6.15
N PHE A 131 9.10 24.06 -7.21
CA PHE A 131 8.66 25.27 -7.92
C PHE A 131 7.88 26.21 -7.00
N TRP A 132 7.22 25.69 -5.99
CA TRP A 132 6.47 26.43 -4.97
C TRP A 132 7.34 27.05 -3.89
N LEU A 133 8.45 26.39 -3.54
CA LEU A 133 9.32 26.92 -2.50
C LEU A 133 9.96 28.25 -2.90
N SER A 134 10.29 28.40 -4.18
CA SER A 134 10.84 29.66 -4.72
C SER A 134 9.83 30.81 -4.78
N THR A 135 8.52 30.52 -4.82
CA THR A 135 7.47 31.56 -4.83
C THR A 135 7.04 32.00 -3.42
N TRP A 136 7.25 31.14 -2.41
CA TRP A 136 6.81 31.40 -1.03
C TRP A 136 7.96 31.73 -0.08
N LEU A 137 9.17 31.33 -0.43
CA LEU A 137 10.37 31.54 0.37
C LEU A 137 11.39 32.28 -0.49
N ASP A 138 11.83 33.44 -0.03
CA ASP A 138 13.06 34.05 -0.58
C ASP A 138 14.24 33.23 -0.04
N PRO A 139 14.94 32.44 -0.90
CA PRO A 139 16.05 31.62 -0.44
C PRO A 139 17.23 32.41 0.11
N ARG A 140 17.20 33.75 -0.01
CA ARG A 140 18.20 34.66 0.55
C ARG A 140 17.83 35.16 1.95
N VAL A 141 16.57 35.02 2.36
CA VAL A 141 16.04 35.58 3.61
C VAL A 141 15.51 34.48 4.53
N ASP A 142 15.10 33.35 3.97
CA ASP A 142 14.41 32.31 4.75
C ASP A 142 15.33 31.14 5.08
N ASP A 143 15.40 30.82 6.37
CA ASP A 143 16.12 29.67 6.88
C ASP A 143 15.46 28.38 6.44
N VAL A 144 16.10 27.70 5.49
CA VAL A 144 15.70 26.38 5.02
C VAL A 144 16.69 25.33 5.52
N LEU A 145 16.20 24.42 6.35
CA LEU A 145 16.97 23.23 6.72
C LEU A 145 16.70 22.14 5.68
N VAL A 146 17.73 21.74 4.93
CA VAL A 146 17.64 20.62 4.00
C VAL A 146 18.33 19.41 4.64
N ILE A 147 17.63 18.28 4.72
CA ILE A 147 18.16 16.97 5.15
C ILE A 147 18.15 16.05 3.92
N PRO A 148 19.19 16.10 3.08
CA PRO A 148 19.25 15.34 1.84
C PRO A 148 19.70 13.90 2.14
N ASP A 149 19.10 12.93 1.45
CA ASP A 149 19.55 11.55 1.49
C ASP A 149 20.46 11.24 0.29
N THR A 150 21.55 10.53 0.56
CA THR A 150 22.51 10.03 -0.44
C THR A 150 22.32 8.54 -0.71
N SER A 151 21.60 7.84 0.17
CA SER A 151 21.18 6.44 0.03
C SER A 151 19.75 6.22 0.53
N LYS A 152 19.11 5.17 0.02
CA LYS A 152 17.71 4.84 0.36
C LYS A 152 17.46 4.68 1.86
N TYR A 153 18.46 4.25 2.60
CA TYR A 153 18.36 3.96 4.03
C TYR A 153 19.43 4.74 4.83
N GLN A 154 19.72 5.99 4.45
CA GLN A 154 20.73 6.76 5.12
C GLN A 154 20.34 7.07 6.56
N TYR A 155 19.18 7.64 6.81
CA TYR A 155 18.78 8.04 8.16
C TYR A 155 17.40 7.54 8.55
N ARG A 156 17.22 7.37 9.85
CA ARG A 156 16.00 7.08 10.56
C ARG A 156 15.73 8.18 11.57
N PHE A 157 14.48 8.53 11.79
CA PHE A 157 14.07 9.50 12.81
C PHE A 157 13.66 8.76 14.09
N THR A 158 14.12 9.25 15.25
CA THR A 158 13.81 8.63 16.54
C THR A 158 13.44 9.64 17.60
N ASP A 159 12.48 9.30 18.45
CA ASP A 159 12.13 10.06 19.65
C ASP A 159 12.90 9.57 20.90
N GLU A 160 13.71 8.53 20.79
CA GLU A 160 14.58 8.07 21.84
C GLU A 160 15.77 9.03 22.03
N ILE A 161 16.20 9.21 23.28
CA ILE A 161 17.44 9.90 23.58
C ILE A 161 18.59 8.96 23.20
N ILE A 162 19.37 9.36 22.20
CA ILE A 162 20.56 8.63 21.80
C ILE A 162 21.68 8.99 22.80
N LEU A 163 21.86 8.18 23.85
CA LEU A 163 22.88 8.42 24.86
C LEU A 163 24.29 8.04 24.37
N ASP A 164 24.41 6.95 23.61
CA ASP A 164 25.64 6.52 22.92
C ASP A 164 25.25 5.50 21.83
N PRO A 165 25.51 5.80 20.54
CA PRO A 165 25.23 4.86 19.45
C PRO A 165 25.98 3.54 19.56
N LEU A 166 27.11 3.49 20.25
CA LEU A 166 27.96 2.29 20.38
C LEU A 166 27.58 1.43 21.59
N SER A 167 26.84 1.96 22.56
CA SER A 167 26.52 1.24 23.80
C SER A 167 25.19 0.44 23.75
N ASP A 168 24.34 0.62 22.75
CA ASP A 168 23.08 -0.14 22.64
C ASP A 168 23.26 -1.42 21.82
N PRO A 169 23.23 -2.62 22.47
CA PRO A 169 23.35 -3.90 21.78
C PRO A 169 22.27 -4.13 20.71
N ARG A 170 21.13 -3.40 20.81
CA ARG A 170 20.02 -3.46 19.84
C ARG A 170 20.39 -2.78 18.51
N ASN A 171 21.42 -1.91 18.50
CA ASN A 171 21.88 -1.23 17.28
C ASN A 171 22.62 -2.16 16.31
N PHE A 172 23.20 -3.26 16.79
CA PHE A 172 23.91 -4.22 15.92
C PHE A 172 22.97 -5.17 15.17
N ALA A 173 21.73 -5.32 15.63
CA ALA A 173 20.78 -6.26 15.02
C ALA A 173 19.98 -5.68 13.83
N ASN A 174 20.03 -4.36 13.57
CA ASN A 174 19.19 -3.69 12.58
C ASN A 174 19.93 -2.58 11.80
N LEU A 175 20.99 -2.95 11.11
CA LEU A 175 21.82 -2.05 10.27
C LEU A 175 21.12 -1.58 8.96
N THR A 176 19.79 -1.51 8.92
CA THR A 176 19.09 -1.02 7.72
C THR A 176 19.35 0.47 7.48
N TYR A 177 19.51 1.26 8.55
CA TYR A 177 19.77 2.70 8.49
C TYR A 177 21.15 3.00 9.05
N SER A 178 21.89 3.90 8.39
CA SER A 178 23.25 4.27 8.78
C SER A 178 23.31 5.38 9.83
N GLU A 179 22.26 6.17 9.97
CA GLU A 179 22.20 7.32 10.88
C GLU A 179 20.85 7.42 11.57
N ASP A 180 20.84 7.81 12.84
CA ASP A 180 19.64 8.19 13.59
C ASP A 180 19.62 9.72 13.80
N ILE A 181 18.48 10.34 13.43
CA ILE A 181 18.22 11.76 13.68
C ILE A 181 17.22 11.87 14.82
N SER A 182 17.64 12.53 15.91
CA SER A 182 16.73 12.78 17.04
C SER A 182 15.65 13.80 16.68
N LEU A 183 14.40 13.49 16.99
CA LEU A 183 13.28 14.41 16.82
C LEU A 183 13.45 15.67 17.68
N SER A 184 14.06 15.56 18.86
CA SER A 184 14.33 16.70 19.75
C SER A 184 15.24 17.76 19.10
N SER A 185 16.19 17.34 18.26
CA SER A 185 17.07 18.27 17.52
C SER A 185 16.31 19.08 16.45
N LEU A 186 15.21 18.53 15.92
CA LEU A 186 14.40 19.16 14.88
C LEU A 186 13.25 20.00 15.44
N THR A 187 12.75 19.68 16.64
CA THR A 187 11.61 20.37 17.26
C THR A 187 11.89 21.84 17.46
N ASN A 188 13.07 22.19 17.96
CA ASN A 188 13.46 23.56 18.26
C ASN A 188 14.27 24.24 17.14
N HIS A 189 14.39 23.60 15.98
CA HIS A 189 15.16 24.17 14.89
C HIS A 189 14.44 25.42 14.31
N PRO A 190 15.12 26.58 14.22
CA PRO A 190 14.51 27.85 13.85
C PRO A 190 14.09 27.95 12.37
N ALA A 191 14.59 27.07 11.51
CA ALA A 191 14.29 27.12 10.08
C ALA A 191 12.78 27.11 9.81
N LYS A 192 12.31 28.03 9.00
CA LYS A 192 10.89 28.13 8.59
C LYS A 192 10.45 26.91 7.79
N LEU A 193 11.34 26.37 6.97
CA LEU A 193 11.11 25.15 6.21
C LEU A 193 12.13 24.08 6.57
N VAL A 194 11.63 22.86 6.83
CA VAL A 194 12.45 21.64 6.87
C VAL A 194 12.12 20.81 5.64
N GLN A 195 13.07 20.69 4.72
CA GLN A 195 12.97 19.89 3.51
C GLN A 195 13.69 18.56 3.72
N LEU A 196 12.95 17.46 3.66
CA LEU A 196 13.46 16.10 3.82
C LEU A 196 13.62 15.42 2.46
N GLY A 197 14.52 14.47 2.38
CA GLY A 197 14.60 13.52 1.27
C GLY A 197 13.46 12.50 1.32
N SER A 198 13.77 11.24 1.04
CA SER A 198 12.79 10.17 1.08
C SER A 198 12.40 9.82 2.51
N LEU A 199 11.10 9.79 2.78
CA LEU A 199 10.52 9.27 4.02
C LEU A 199 9.93 7.85 3.84
N PHE A 200 10.23 7.19 2.73
CA PHE A 200 9.82 5.81 2.52
C PHE A 200 10.56 4.85 3.47
N GLY A 201 9.81 3.92 4.01
CA GLY A 201 10.28 2.84 4.87
C GLY A 201 9.41 2.69 6.11
N SER A 202 8.90 1.47 6.36
CA SER A 202 8.05 1.17 7.52
C SER A 202 8.75 1.44 8.86
N ARG A 203 10.07 1.37 8.88
CA ARG A 203 10.92 1.62 10.03
C ARG A 203 11.63 2.98 10.00
N ARG A 204 11.25 3.88 9.08
CA ARG A 204 11.83 5.23 8.98
C ARG A 204 11.64 6.04 10.25
N LEU A 205 10.56 5.78 10.97
CA LEU A 205 10.28 6.36 12.27
C LEU A 205 10.37 5.29 13.35
N ARG A 206 11.35 5.43 14.23
CA ARG A 206 11.48 4.64 15.46
C ARG A 206 10.86 5.45 16.59
N LEU A 207 9.64 5.08 16.98
CA LEU A 207 8.89 5.76 18.01
C LEU A 207 8.75 4.89 19.25
N SER A 208 9.31 5.31 20.34
CA SER A 208 9.23 4.68 21.67
C SER A 208 8.12 5.30 22.51
N ASP A 209 7.84 6.60 22.35
CA ASP A 209 6.78 7.30 23.06
C ASP A 209 5.39 6.75 22.66
N PRO A 210 4.59 6.27 23.63
CA PRO A 210 3.22 5.81 23.37
C PRO A 210 2.32 6.85 22.73
N ALA A 211 2.50 8.14 23.06
CA ALA A 211 1.72 9.23 22.45
C ALA A 211 2.04 9.37 20.97
N HIS A 212 3.30 9.31 20.58
CA HIS A 212 3.72 9.34 19.17
C HIS A 212 3.22 8.13 18.38
N ARG A 213 3.23 6.95 18.99
CA ARG A 213 2.64 5.74 18.39
C ARG A 213 1.13 5.88 18.20
N THR A 214 0.44 6.49 19.15
CA THR A 214 -1.00 6.79 19.03
C THR A 214 -1.29 7.72 17.86
N ILE A 215 -0.51 8.78 17.70
CA ILE A 215 -0.59 9.69 16.54
C ILE A 215 -0.43 8.91 15.23
N ARG A 216 0.56 8.04 15.15
CA ARG A 216 0.81 7.21 13.95
C ARG A 216 -0.37 6.30 13.62
N LYS A 217 -0.96 5.63 14.62
CA LYS A 217 -2.15 4.80 14.43
C LYS A 217 -3.36 5.60 13.95
N GLN A 218 -3.60 6.79 14.51
CA GLN A 218 -4.69 7.68 14.10
C GLN A 218 -4.52 8.10 12.63
N ILE A 219 -3.32 8.55 12.25
CA ILE A 219 -3.03 8.93 10.86
C ILE A 219 -3.25 7.74 9.91
N ARG A 220 -2.71 6.56 10.22
CA ARG A 220 -2.89 5.35 9.40
C ARG A 220 -4.35 4.96 9.22
N ARG A 221 -5.18 5.12 10.25
CA ARG A 221 -6.61 4.83 10.19
C ARG A 221 -7.33 5.70 9.16
N HIS A 222 -6.95 6.97 9.00
CA HIS A 222 -7.52 7.86 7.99
C HIS A 222 -6.90 7.71 6.60
N MET A 223 -5.77 7.00 6.49
CA MET A 223 -5.17 6.64 5.20
C MET A 223 -5.81 5.40 4.55
N MET A 224 -6.98 4.99 5.00
CA MET A 224 -7.76 3.93 4.36
C MET A 224 -8.30 4.39 3.00
N LEU A 225 -8.44 3.43 2.09
CA LEU A 225 -9.02 3.67 0.77
C LEU A 225 -10.51 4.02 0.88
N LYS A 226 -10.91 5.16 0.31
CA LYS A 226 -12.26 5.73 0.45
C LYS A 226 -12.76 6.31 -0.88
N HIS A 227 -12.77 5.52 -1.93
CA HIS A 227 -13.36 5.94 -3.20
C HIS A 227 -14.73 5.25 -3.39
N PRO A 228 -15.84 5.99 -3.67
CA PRO A 228 -17.20 5.44 -3.69
C PRO A 228 -17.38 4.23 -4.62
N LEU A 229 -16.85 4.30 -5.86
CA LEU A 229 -16.95 3.19 -6.81
C LEU A 229 -16.17 1.97 -6.34
N LEU A 230 -14.95 2.14 -5.79
CA LEU A 230 -14.19 1.04 -5.23
C LEU A 230 -14.92 0.39 -4.04
N GLN A 231 -15.52 1.22 -3.18
CA GLN A 231 -16.32 0.72 -2.05
C GLN A 231 -17.51 -0.09 -2.52
N LYS A 232 -18.26 0.43 -3.51
CA LYS A 232 -19.42 -0.26 -4.10
C LYS A 232 -18.99 -1.58 -4.73
N SER A 233 -18.06 -1.58 -5.68
CA SER A 233 -17.60 -2.80 -6.37
C SER A 233 -17.04 -3.84 -5.40
N SER A 234 -16.26 -3.41 -4.40
CA SER A 234 -15.74 -4.35 -3.39
C SER A 234 -16.86 -4.96 -2.54
N THR A 235 -17.92 -4.21 -2.22
CA THR A 235 -19.09 -4.73 -1.50
C THR A 235 -19.86 -5.73 -2.35
N ASP A 236 -20.09 -5.41 -3.62
CA ASP A 236 -20.82 -6.27 -4.56
C ASP A 236 -20.07 -7.61 -4.77
N ILE A 237 -18.73 -7.57 -4.94
CA ILE A 237 -17.88 -8.77 -5.05
C ILE A 237 -17.97 -9.61 -3.77
N VAL A 238 -17.78 -9.00 -2.60
CA VAL A 238 -17.85 -9.72 -1.31
C VAL A 238 -19.21 -10.40 -1.14
N THR A 239 -20.31 -9.73 -1.49
CA THR A 239 -21.67 -10.30 -1.42
C THR A 239 -21.83 -11.49 -2.37
N LYS A 240 -21.16 -11.49 -3.53
CA LYS A 240 -21.19 -12.62 -4.48
C LYS A 240 -20.36 -13.82 -4.00
N ILE A 241 -19.26 -13.56 -3.29
CA ILE A 241 -18.37 -14.63 -2.77
C ILE A 241 -18.98 -15.29 -1.53
N SER A 242 -19.52 -14.49 -0.60
CA SER A 242 -20.06 -14.98 0.66
C SER A 242 -21.58 -14.80 0.71
N ALA A 243 -22.32 -15.86 1.02
CA ALA A 243 -23.69 -15.71 1.44
C ALA A 243 -23.78 -14.97 2.78
N SER A 244 -24.92 -14.35 3.07
CA SER A 244 -25.14 -13.59 4.32
C SER A 244 -24.80 -14.44 5.55
N GLY A 245 -23.70 -14.09 6.22
CA GLY A 245 -23.22 -14.73 7.45
C GLY A 245 -22.10 -15.75 7.29
N SER A 246 -21.81 -16.26 6.08
CA SER A 246 -20.65 -17.14 5.87
C SER A 246 -19.43 -16.29 5.46
N GLY A 247 -18.34 -16.39 6.20
CA GLY A 247 -17.10 -15.72 5.85
C GLY A 247 -16.39 -16.38 4.67
N PHE A 248 -15.42 -15.71 4.10
CA PHE A 248 -14.49 -16.26 3.10
C PHE A 248 -13.05 -16.05 3.58
N LEU A 249 -12.10 -16.76 2.98
CA LEU A 249 -10.67 -16.57 3.21
C LEU A 249 -10.10 -15.58 2.19
N GLY A 250 -9.16 -14.76 2.61
CA GLY A 250 -8.44 -13.82 1.76
C GLY A 250 -6.96 -14.10 1.72
N ALA A 251 -6.35 -13.97 0.54
CA ALA A 251 -4.90 -14.00 0.40
C ALA A 251 -4.43 -12.88 -0.52
N HIS A 252 -3.21 -12.38 -0.29
CA HIS A 252 -2.52 -11.54 -1.27
C HIS A 252 -1.19 -12.18 -1.63
N LEU A 253 -1.05 -12.60 -2.88
CA LEU A 253 0.19 -13.14 -3.45
C LEU A 253 0.79 -12.14 -4.44
N ARG A 254 1.93 -11.55 -4.07
CA ARG A 254 2.76 -10.74 -4.97
C ARG A 254 3.81 -11.63 -5.61
N CYS A 255 3.82 -11.70 -6.95
CA CYS A 255 4.64 -12.66 -7.69
C CYS A 255 5.29 -12.10 -8.96
N ASN A 256 5.08 -10.82 -9.34
CA ASN A 256 5.36 -10.38 -10.70
C ASN A 256 6.46 -9.31 -10.84
N ASP A 257 7.19 -8.95 -9.77
CA ASP A 257 8.27 -7.97 -9.88
C ASP A 257 9.46 -8.26 -8.94
N GLY A 258 10.68 -8.03 -9.45
CA GLY A 258 11.93 -8.06 -8.70
C GLY A 258 12.08 -9.26 -7.77
N TYR A 259 12.39 -9.03 -6.51
CA TYR A 259 12.53 -10.05 -5.48
C TYR A 259 11.30 -10.98 -5.38
N PHE A 260 10.10 -10.44 -5.58
CA PHE A 260 8.86 -11.23 -5.46
C PHE A 260 8.67 -12.21 -6.62
N LEU A 261 9.19 -11.90 -7.81
CA LEU A 261 9.21 -12.83 -8.94
C LEU A 261 10.14 -14.04 -8.64
N GLU A 262 11.32 -13.77 -8.11
CA GLU A 262 12.30 -14.82 -7.79
C GLU A 262 11.84 -15.74 -6.66
N THR A 263 11.02 -15.22 -5.73
CA THR A 263 10.55 -15.96 -4.56
C THR A 263 9.06 -16.34 -4.63
N ALA A 264 8.42 -16.14 -5.78
CA ALA A 264 6.98 -16.32 -5.94
C ALA A 264 6.47 -17.70 -5.55
N MET A 265 7.17 -18.77 -6.00
CA MET A 265 6.80 -20.15 -5.69
C MET A 265 6.91 -20.46 -4.20
N GLU A 266 7.98 -19.98 -3.54
CA GLU A 266 8.15 -20.17 -2.09
C GLU A 266 7.05 -19.43 -1.32
N HIS A 267 6.78 -18.17 -1.66
CA HIS A 267 5.72 -17.38 -1.04
C HIS A 267 4.34 -18.00 -1.27
N SER A 268 4.05 -18.47 -2.46
CA SER A 268 2.82 -19.19 -2.79
C SER A 268 2.63 -20.39 -1.87
N ARG A 269 3.66 -21.24 -1.77
CA ARG A 269 3.68 -22.41 -0.90
C ARG A 269 3.46 -22.04 0.58
N MET A 270 4.15 -20.99 1.06
CA MET A 270 4.02 -20.50 2.42
C MET A 270 2.59 -20.01 2.73
N LEU A 271 1.97 -19.26 1.83
CA LEU A 271 0.59 -18.78 1.99
C LEU A 271 -0.41 -19.93 1.98
N TRP A 272 -0.24 -20.88 1.07
CA TRP A 272 -1.07 -22.08 1.00
C TRP A 272 -1.02 -22.90 2.30
N TRP A 273 0.18 -23.14 2.85
CA TRP A 273 0.35 -23.82 4.12
C TRP A 273 -0.29 -23.08 5.29
N LYS A 274 -0.19 -21.75 5.32
CA LYS A 274 -0.87 -20.95 6.34
C LYS A 274 -2.37 -21.09 6.28
N LEU A 275 -2.95 -21.12 5.08
CA LEU A 275 -4.39 -21.31 4.90
C LEU A 275 -4.80 -22.71 5.31
N VAL A 276 -4.18 -23.76 4.74
CA VAL A 276 -4.62 -25.14 4.89
C VAL A 276 -4.33 -25.67 6.29
N HIS A 277 -3.08 -25.56 6.75
CA HIS A 277 -2.69 -26.05 8.08
C HIS A 277 -2.96 -25.03 9.18
N GLY A 278 -2.55 -23.77 8.98
CA GLY A 278 -2.58 -22.77 10.05
C GLY A 278 -3.99 -22.24 10.36
N ILE A 279 -4.83 -22.02 9.36
CA ILE A 279 -6.17 -21.45 9.52
C ILE A 279 -7.24 -22.54 9.52
N LEU A 280 -7.24 -23.42 8.53
CA LEU A 280 -8.25 -24.48 8.42
C LEU A 280 -7.96 -25.70 9.30
N GLY A 281 -6.75 -25.79 9.89
CA GLY A 281 -6.42 -26.78 10.90
C GLY A 281 -6.25 -28.21 10.37
N LEU A 282 -5.91 -28.38 9.07
CA LEU A 282 -5.58 -29.70 8.57
C LEU A 282 -4.28 -30.21 9.21
N PRO A 283 -4.20 -31.51 9.57
CA PRO A 283 -2.97 -32.12 10.08
C PRO A 283 -1.79 -31.94 9.10
N VAL A 284 -0.57 -31.83 9.63
CA VAL A 284 0.66 -31.64 8.82
C VAL A 284 0.79 -32.74 7.76
N GLU A 285 0.57 -34.00 8.14
CA GLU A 285 0.68 -35.17 7.24
C GLU A 285 -0.34 -35.10 6.10
N ARG A 286 -1.56 -34.66 6.41
CA ARG A 286 -2.61 -34.50 5.41
C ARG A 286 -2.29 -33.33 4.45
N THR A 287 -1.82 -32.22 5.00
CA THR A 287 -1.38 -31.05 4.22
C THR A 287 -0.22 -31.42 3.30
N ARG A 288 0.77 -32.18 3.78
CA ARG A 288 1.87 -32.69 2.94
C ARG A 288 1.38 -33.56 1.80
N ARG A 289 0.43 -34.46 2.06
CA ARG A 289 -0.14 -35.31 1.02
C ARG A 289 -0.82 -34.50 -0.06
N LEU A 290 -1.64 -33.51 0.30
CA LEU A 290 -2.28 -32.60 -0.66
C LEU A 290 -1.24 -31.84 -1.49
N GLU A 291 -0.15 -31.40 -0.88
CA GLU A 291 0.95 -30.73 -1.60
C GLU A 291 1.60 -31.67 -2.62
N LEU A 292 1.88 -32.92 -2.26
CA LEU A 292 2.46 -33.92 -3.15
C LEU A 292 1.50 -34.28 -4.30
N ASP A 293 0.23 -34.49 -3.99
CA ASP A 293 -0.82 -34.83 -4.97
C ASP A 293 -1.05 -33.69 -5.96
N SER A 294 -0.70 -32.45 -5.59
CA SER A 294 -0.76 -31.31 -6.49
C SER A 294 0.28 -31.36 -7.62
N GLY A 295 1.30 -32.22 -7.53
CA GLY A 295 2.40 -32.33 -8.48
C GLY A 295 3.37 -31.14 -8.43
N VAL A 296 3.22 -30.23 -7.49
CA VAL A 296 4.22 -29.22 -7.19
C VAL A 296 5.37 -29.95 -6.52
N SER A 297 6.40 -30.25 -7.34
CA SER A 297 7.56 -31.00 -6.92
C SER A 297 8.18 -30.38 -5.66
N ALA A 298 8.43 -31.22 -4.67
CA ALA A 298 9.09 -30.88 -3.41
C ALA A 298 10.58 -30.49 -3.62
N HIS A 299 10.87 -29.67 -4.63
CA HIS A 299 12.23 -29.22 -4.97
C HIS A 299 12.77 -28.17 -4.00
N SER A 300 11.95 -27.72 -3.06
CA SER A 300 12.43 -26.89 -1.96
C SER A 300 12.40 -27.72 -0.68
N PRO A 301 13.55 -28.12 -0.11
CA PRO A 301 13.58 -28.81 1.16
C PRO A 301 12.87 -27.96 2.23
N TRP A 302 12.19 -28.62 3.17
CA TRP A 302 11.67 -27.98 4.37
C TRP A 302 12.86 -27.29 5.08
N SER A 303 13.00 -26.00 4.87
CA SER A 303 13.98 -25.25 5.62
C SER A 303 13.45 -25.04 7.05
N HIS A 304 14.33 -25.07 8.04
CA HIS A 304 13.97 -24.63 9.41
C HIS A 304 13.34 -23.23 9.43
N GLN A 305 13.60 -22.41 8.41
CA GLN A 305 13.01 -21.10 8.24
C GLN A 305 11.54 -21.20 7.86
N PHE A 306 11.16 -22.14 7.00
CA PHE A 306 9.78 -22.42 6.62
C PHE A 306 8.97 -22.95 7.82
N GLU A 307 9.52 -23.90 8.59
CA GLU A 307 8.88 -24.40 9.81
C GLU A 307 8.68 -23.31 10.86
N ARG A 308 9.69 -22.45 11.07
CA ARG A 308 9.55 -21.28 11.95
C ARG A 308 8.50 -20.31 11.46
N TYR A 309 8.41 -20.10 10.15
CA TYR A 309 7.43 -19.20 9.55
C TYR A 309 6.00 -19.72 9.79
N ILE A 310 5.75 -21.00 9.57
CA ILE A 310 4.44 -21.64 9.81
C ILE A 310 4.10 -21.61 11.30
N SER A 311 5.04 -21.98 12.17
CA SER A 311 4.83 -22.03 13.61
C SER A 311 4.66 -20.64 14.26
N ARG A 312 5.33 -19.61 13.75
CA ARG A 312 5.22 -18.22 14.24
C ARG A 312 4.01 -17.48 13.69
N SER A 313 3.41 -17.96 12.62
CA SER A 313 2.23 -17.33 12.03
C SER A 313 0.94 -17.74 12.74
N LYS A 314 0.95 -17.84 14.07
CA LYS A 314 -0.29 -17.82 14.84
C LYS A 314 -0.98 -16.53 14.48
N SER A 315 -2.16 -16.65 13.85
CA SER A 315 -3.01 -15.48 13.67
C SER A 315 -3.25 -14.90 15.06
N PRO A 316 -2.79 -13.68 15.37
CA PRO A 316 -2.81 -13.17 16.74
C PRO A 316 -4.22 -12.95 17.29
N ILE A 317 -5.24 -13.08 16.45
CA ILE A 317 -6.62 -12.82 16.83
C ILE A 317 -7.49 -13.92 16.24
N HIS A 318 -8.02 -14.74 17.12
CA HIS A 318 -9.07 -15.71 16.80
C HIS A 318 -10.43 -15.01 16.78
N LEU A 319 -10.76 -14.33 15.68
CA LEU A 319 -12.17 -14.07 15.42
C LEU A 319 -12.84 -15.43 15.15
N PRO A 320 -14.00 -15.70 15.74
CA PRO A 320 -14.71 -16.93 15.42
C PRO A 320 -14.92 -16.99 13.90
N PHE A 321 -14.48 -18.06 13.30
CA PHE A 321 -14.71 -18.34 11.89
C PHE A 321 -15.67 -19.53 11.87
N ASP A 322 -16.96 -19.20 12.06
CA ASP A 322 -18.04 -20.16 11.95
C ASP A 322 -18.36 -20.34 10.46
N HIS A 323 -17.56 -21.13 9.79
CA HIS A 323 -17.91 -21.64 8.48
C HIS A 323 -18.53 -23.02 8.71
N ASP A 324 -19.82 -23.13 8.44
CA ASP A 324 -20.48 -24.44 8.30
C ASP A 324 -20.19 -24.96 6.89
N PRO A 325 -19.27 -25.91 6.72
CA PRO A 325 -18.90 -26.42 5.42
C PRO A 325 -20.06 -27.17 4.74
N SER A 326 -21.03 -27.67 5.52
CA SER A 326 -22.18 -28.43 5.01
C SER A 326 -23.26 -27.52 4.40
N ALA A 327 -23.26 -26.23 4.74
CA ALA A 327 -24.35 -25.34 4.40
C ALA A 327 -24.40 -24.95 2.91
N GLY A 328 -23.39 -25.28 2.09
CA GLY A 328 -23.34 -24.91 0.66
C GLY A 328 -23.51 -23.40 0.40
N ASN A 329 -23.34 -22.59 1.44
CA ASN A 329 -23.65 -21.17 1.49
C ASN A 329 -22.53 -20.34 0.79
N ILE A 330 -22.30 -20.67 -0.46
CA ILE A 330 -21.55 -19.82 -1.38
C ILE A 330 -22.59 -18.82 -1.90
N GLY A 331 -22.21 -17.56 -1.95
CA GLY A 331 -23.06 -16.53 -2.52
C GLY A 331 -23.41 -16.83 -3.99
N GLN A 332 -23.56 -15.84 -4.81
CA GLN A 332 -23.92 -16.02 -6.23
C GLN A 332 -22.74 -16.54 -7.09
N ALA A 333 -21.50 -16.45 -6.59
CA ALA A 333 -20.32 -16.95 -7.28
C ALA A 333 -20.30 -18.49 -7.26
N LYS A 334 -20.02 -19.11 -8.43
CA LYS A 334 -20.00 -20.56 -8.56
C LYS A 334 -18.58 -21.09 -8.36
N CYS A 335 -18.45 -22.16 -7.55
CA CYS A 335 -17.21 -22.91 -7.45
C CYS A 335 -16.87 -23.57 -8.79
N ARG A 336 -15.59 -23.67 -9.09
CA ARG A 336 -15.07 -24.24 -10.36
C ARG A 336 -14.85 -25.74 -10.31
N GLY A 337 -14.59 -26.28 -9.13
CA GLY A 337 -14.35 -27.70 -8.90
C GLY A 337 -15.48 -28.37 -8.12
N ASP A 338 -15.43 -29.70 -8.10
CA ASP A 338 -16.30 -30.48 -7.27
C ASP A 338 -15.97 -30.25 -5.79
N LEU A 339 -17.00 -30.14 -4.95
CA LEU A 339 -16.83 -29.93 -3.53
C LEU A 339 -16.21 -31.18 -2.89
N HIS A 340 -15.30 -30.96 -1.97
CA HIS A 340 -14.73 -32.00 -1.15
C HIS A 340 -15.76 -32.57 -0.17
N THR A 341 -15.55 -33.82 0.20
CA THR A 341 -16.31 -34.53 1.24
C THR A 341 -15.39 -34.88 2.41
N ASP A 342 -15.98 -35.36 3.48
CA ASP A 342 -15.29 -35.94 4.65
C ASP A 342 -14.27 -34.96 5.29
N ASP A 343 -13.04 -35.42 5.51
CA ASP A 343 -11.98 -34.70 6.18
C ASP A 343 -11.49 -33.44 5.43
N LEU A 344 -11.79 -33.34 4.13
CA LEU A 344 -11.43 -32.22 3.28
C LEU A 344 -12.54 -31.18 3.09
N GLU A 345 -13.72 -31.39 3.63
CA GLU A 345 -14.86 -30.49 3.49
C GLU A 345 -14.54 -29.04 3.89
N ARG A 346 -13.62 -28.83 4.83
CA ARG A 346 -13.13 -27.52 5.25
C ARG A 346 -12.49 -26.72 4.11
N LEU A 347 -12.02 -27.38 3.05
CA LEU A 347 -11.42 -26.73 1.88
C LEU A 347 -12.47 -26.17 0.91
N ASN A 348 -13.76 -26.42 1.15
CA ASN A 348 -14.86 -25.87 0.35
C ASN A 348 -15.12 -24.37 0.69
N VAL A 349 -14.45 -23.84 1.71
CA VAL A 349 -14.54 -22.43 2.04
C VAL A 349 -14.15 -21.56 0.84
N PRO A 350 -14.92 -20.51 0.52
CA PRO A 350 -14.53 -19.59 -0.53
C PRO A 350 -13.19 -18.93 -0.21
N LEU A 351 -12.30 -18.87 -1.19
CA LEU A 351 -11.00 -18.22 -1.09
C LEU A 351 -10.87 -17.17 -2.19
N PHE A 352 -10.64 -15.93 -1.82
CA PHE A 352 -10.32 -14.87 -2.76
C PHE A 352 -8.82 -14.53 -2.69
N ILE A 353 -8.14 -14.54 -3.83
CA ILE A 353 -6.72 -14.18 -3.91
C ILE A 353 -6.54 -12.91 -4.73
N ALA A 354 -6.06 -11.85 -4.08
CA ALA A 354 -5.53 -10.67 -4.74
C ALA A 354 -4.11 -10.93 -5.25
N THR A 355 -3.80 -10.54 -6.48
CA THR A 355 -2.49 -10.80 -7.08
C THR A 355 -2.15 -9.83 -8.20
N ASP A 356 -0.85 -9.65 -8.45
CA ASP A 356 -0.31 -8.93 -9.60
C ASP A 356 -0.02 -9.86 -10.82
N SER A 357 -0.37 -11.15 -10.74
CA SER A 357 -0.35 -12.06 -11.89
C SER A 357 -1.41 -11.64 -12.92
N LYS A 358 -1.02 -11.65 -14.21
CA LYS A 358 -1.93 -11.28 -15.30
C LYS A 358 -2.98 -12.35 -15.59
N ASP A 359 -2.61 -13.60 -15.44
CA ASP A 359 -3.50 -14.75 -15.63
C ASP A 359 -3.28 -15.81 -14.54
N PRO A 360 -3.88 -15.60 -13.36
CA PRO A 360 -3.66 -16.48 -12.22
C PRO A 360 -4.23 -17.89 -12.41
N TYR A 361 -5.07 -18.12 -13.43
CA TYR A 361 -5.60 -19.45 -13.73
C TYR A 361 -4.62 -20.34 -14.50
N THR A 362 -3.69 -19.77 -15.25
CA THR A 362 -2.64 -20.53 -15.96
C THR A 362 -1.29 -20.45 -15.24
N ASP A 363 -1.09 -19.45 -14.40
CA ASP A 363 0.15 -19.20 -13.68
C ASP A 363 0.46 -20.34 -12.69
N GLU A 364 1.68 -20.89 -12.77
CA GLU A 364 2.14 -22.02 -11.95
C GLU A 364 2.16 -21.73 -10.46
N HIS A 365 2.33 -20.47 -10.06
CA HIS A 365 2.33 -20.06 -8.66
C HIS A 365 1.00 -20.34 -7.93
N PHE A 366 -0.10 -20.56 -8.67
CA PHE A 366 -1.42 -20.82 -8.08
C PHE A 366 -1.87 -22.29 -8.17
N VAL A 367 -1.03 -23.20 -8.65
CA VAL A 367 -1.40 -24.62 -8.82
C VAL A 367 -1.88 -25.25 -7.51
N LEU A 368 -1.19 -25.01 -6.39
CA LEU A 368 -1.60 -25.49 -5.07
C LEU A 368 -3.01 -25.04 -4.71
N PHE A 369 -3.30 -23.76 -4.89
CA PHE A 369 -4.62 -23.20 -4.56
C PHE A 369 -5.71 -23.76 -5.46
N ARG A 370 -5.47 -23.82 -6.79
CA ARG A 370 -6.45 -24.33 -7.76
C ARG A 370 -6.82 -25.80 -7.55
N LYS A 371 -5.86 -26.63 -7.12
CA LYS A 371 -6.09 -28.04 -6.86
C LYS A 371 -6.70 -28.31 -5.48
N THR A 372 -6.59 -27.36 -4.55
CA THR A 372 -7.01 -27.55 -3.17
C THR A 372 -8.37 -26.90 -2.88
N PHE A 373 -8.63 -25.70 -3.44
CA PHE A 373 -9.82 -24.93 -3.15
C PHE A 373 -10.79 -24.92 -4.34
N PRO A 374 -11.88 -25.69 -4.29
CA PRO A 374 -12.85 -25.71 -5.39
C PRO A 374 -13.53 -24.34 -5.58
N CYS A 375 -13.64 -23.56 -4.51
CA CYS A 375 -14.25 -22.24 -4.49
C CYS A 375 -13.17 -21.12 -4.45
N LEU A 376 -12.19 -21.22 -5.35
CA LEU A 376 -11.15 -20.22 -5.52
C LEU A 376 -11.62 -19.12 -6.48
N PHE A 377 -11.40 -17.85 -6.08
CA PHE A 377 -11.76 -16.67 -6.86
C PHE A 377 -10.59 -15.69 -6.98
N PHE A 378 -10.56 -15.03 -8.13
CA PHE A 378 -9.71 -13.89 -8.42
C PHE A 378 -10.55 -12.71 -8.90
N LEU A 379 -9.99 -11.53 -8.94
CA LEU A 379 -10.73 -10.33 -9.35
C LEU A 379 -11.32 -10.45 -10.76
N GLY A 380 -10.62 -11.14 -11.68
CA GLY A 380 -11.09 -11.40 -13.05
C GLY A 380 -12.39 -12.21 -13.16
N ASP A 381 -12.85 -12.84 -12.06
CA ASP A 381 -14.14 -13.55 -12.04
C ASP A 381 -15.34 -12.63 -11.92
N PHE A 382 -15.11 -11.33 -11.71
CA PHE A 382 -16.13 -10.32 -11.47
C PHE A 382 -16.09 -9.18 -12.50
N PRO A 383 -16.17 -9.48 -13.81
CA PRO A 383 -16.00 -8.49 -14.87
C PRO A 383 -17.03 -7.36 -14.80
N GLN A 384 -18.27 -7.67 -14.38
CA GLN A 384 -19.34 -6.68 -14.24
C GLN A 384 -19.05 -5.65 -13.13
N ASP A 385 -18.33 -6.06 -12.06
CA ASP A 385 -17.96 -5.18 -10.96
C ASP A 385 -16.68 -4.40 -11.28
N LEU A 386 -15.88 -4.87 -12.26
CA LEU A 386 -14.70 -4.18 -12.76
C LEU A 386 -15.02 -3.10 -13.79
N GLU A 387 -16.08 -3.26 -14.57
CA GLU A 387 -16.44 -2.34 -15.65
C GLU A 387 -16.56 -0.88 -15.18
N PRO A 388 -17.24 -0.55 -14.06
CA PRO A 388 -17.32 0.81 -13.56
C PRO A 388 -15.94 1.37 -13.16
N ILE A 389 -15.02 0.50 -12.70
CA ILE A 389 -13.68 0.91 -12.30
C ILE A 389 -12.80 1.19 -13.52
N SER A 390 -12.86 0.33 -14.55
CA SER A 390 -12.03 0.47 -15.76
C SER A 390 -12.29 1.79 -16.52
N SER A 391 -13.49 2.34 -16.39
CA SER A 391 -13.90 3.59 -17.04
C SER A 391 -13.51 4.86 -16.26
N ILE A 392 -12.98 4.73 -15.04
CA ILE A 392 -12.63 5.89 -14.20
C ILE A 392 -11.53 6.70 -14.87
N ARG A 393 -11.76 8.01 -14.93
CA ARG A 393 -10.83 8.99 -15.44
C ARG A 393 -10.40 9.95 -14.34
N ASP A 394 -9.17 10.40 -14.44
CA ASP A 394 -8.72 11.56 -13.69
C ASP A 394 -9.60 12.77 -14.06
N PRO A 395 -10.28 13.39 -13.10
CA PRO A 395 -11.19 14.49 -13.37
C PRO A 395 -10.49 15.73 -13.95
N ILE A 396 -9.17 15.85 -13.76
CA ILE A 396 -8.38 17.00 -14.21
C ILE A 396 -7.79 16.75 -15.58
N SER A 397 -7.04 15.66 -15.76
CA SER A 397 -6.34 15.34 -17.01
C SER A 397 -7.16 14.54 -18.02
N GLY A 398 -8.27 13.94 -17.60
CA GLY A 398 -9.06 13.02 -18.42
C GLY A 398 -8.39 11.67 -18.67
N VAL A 399 -7.21 11.44 -18.13
CA VAL A 399 -6.46 10.18 -18.26
C VAL A 399 -7.26 9.03 -17.63
N VAL A 400 -7.39 7.91 -18.35
CA VAL A 400 -8.00 6.69 -17.80
C VAL A 400 -7.07 6.12 -16.74
N ILE A 401 -7.58 5.96 -15.52
CA ILE A 401 -6.83 5.48 -14.37
C ILE A 401 -7.37 4.18 -13.79
N GLY A 402 -8.41 3.62 -14.42
CA GLY A 402 -9.08 2.42 -13.95
C GLY A 402 -8.13 1.26 -13.66
N ASP A 403 -7.25 0.93 -14.61
CA ASP A 403 -6.27 -0.16 -14.44
C ASP A 403 -5.33 0.06 -13.25
N MET A 404 -5.05 1.32 -12.91
CA MET A 404 -4.21 1.67 -11.76
C MET A 404 -4.94 1.51 -10.43
N LEU A 405 -6.28 1.41 -10.46
CA LEU A 405 -7.14 1.26 -9.29
C LEU A 405 -7.48 -0.19 -8.98
N VAL A 406 -7.29 -1.09 -9.94
CA VAL A 406 -7.53 -2.54 -9.76
C VAL A 406 -6.85 -3.10 -8.51
N PRO A 407 -5.57 -2.82 -8.21
CA PRO A 407 -4.95 -3.31 -6.98
C PRO A 407 -5.62 -2.80 -5.69
N PHE A 408 -6.26 -1.63 -5.73
CA PHE A 408 -6.99 -1.11 -4.57
C PHE A 408 -8.31 -1.84 -4.35
N LEU A 409 -9.00 -2.18 -5.43
CA LEU A 409 -10.20 -3.02 -5.36
C LEU A 409 -9.85 -4.40 -4.77
N ASP A 410 -8.78 -5.03 -5.25
CA ASP A 410 -8.22 -6.26 -4.69
C ASP A 410 -7.97 -6.15 -3.18
N ALA A 411 -7.27 -5.09 -2.76
CA ALA A 411 -7.01 -4.83 -1.35
C ALA A 411 -8.30 -4.72 -0.52
N MET A 412 -9.31 -4.03 -1.05
CA MET A 412 -10.58 -3.80 -0.35
C MET A 412 -11.42 -5.07 -0.25
N VAL A 413 -11.40 -5.94 -1.25
CA VAL A 413 -12.08 -7.26 -1.20
C VAL A 413 -11.39 -8.16 -0.18
N VAL A 414 -10.07 -8.38 -0.31
CA VAL A 414 -9.30 -9.24 0.61
C VAL A 414 -9.43 -8.77 2.07
N ALA A 415 -9.44 -7.46 2.30
CA ALA A 415 -9.54 -6.90 3.65
C ALA A 415 -10.90 -7.14 4.34
N ARG A 416 -11.91 -7.64 3.63
CA ARG A 416 -13.21 -8.02 4.19
C ARG A 416 -13.34 -9.52 4.46
N ALA A 417 -12.33 -10.30 4.12
CA ALA A 417 -12.28 -11.73 4.41
C ALA A 417 -12.26 -11.99 5.93
N ALA A 418 -12.83 -13.10 6.39
CA ALA A 418 -12.80 -13.48 7.79
C ALA A 418 -11.37 -13.70 8.30
N ARG A 419 -10.47 -14.16 7.44
CA ARG A 419 -9.03 -14.31 7.70
C ARG A 419 -8.23 -13.90 6.48
N VAL A 420 -7.08 -13.29 6.71
CA VAL A 420 -6.20 -12.80 5.65
C VAL A 420 -4.77 -13.29 5.83
N VAL A 421 -4.17 -13.76 4.75
CA VAL A 421 -2.73 -14.04 4.66
C VAL A 421 -2.11 -13.21 3.54
N GLY A 422 -0.83 -12.88 3.67
CA GLY A 422 -0.18 -12.05 2.65
C GLY A 422 1.31 -12.34 2.51
N THR A 423 1.84 -12.04 1.32
CA THR A 423 3.25 -12.21 0.97
C THR A 423 4.16 -11.50 1.95
N PRO A 424 5.15 -12.21 2.52
CA PRO A 424 6.15 -11.60 3.40
C PRO A 424 6.86 -10.42 2.73
N HIS A 425 7.26 -9.43 3.51
CA HIS A 425 7.98 -8.23 3.05
C HIS A 425 7.25 -7.36 2.01
N SER A 426 6.02 -7.71 1.62
CA SER A 426 5.20 -6.88 0.74
C SER A 426 4.51 -5.77 1.53
N THR A 427 4.82 -4.51 1.20
CA THR A 427 4.17 -3.33 1.80
C THR A 427 2.67 -3.28 1.54
N PHE A 428 2.23 -3.87 0.42
CA PHE A 428 0.81 -4.02 0.10
C PHE A 428 0.15 -5.06 1.04
N SER A 429 0.73 -6.25 1.19
CA SER A 429 0.20 -7.28 2.09
C SER A 429 0.09 -6.76 3.52
N TRP A 430 1.09 -6.03 3.99
CA TRP A 430 1.06 -5.42 5.33
C TRP A 430 -0.05 -4.38 5.46
N TYR A 431 -0.25 -3.54 4.45
CA TYR A 431 -1.35 -2.58 4.46
C TYR A 431 -2.71 -3.28 4.53
N VAL A 432 -2.90 -4.35 3.76
CA VAL A 432 -4.13 -5.15 3.81
C VAL A 432 -4.34 -5.79 5.18
N GLN A 433 -3.33 -6.46 5.73
CA GLN A 433 -3.43 -7.22 6.98
C GLN A 433 -3.49 -6.32 8.21
N ASP A 434 -2.57 -5.34 8.30
CA ASP A 434 -2.31 -4.59 9.53
C ASP A 434 -3.19 -3.34 9.66
N VAL A 435 -3.72 -2.85 8.55
CA VAL A 435 -4.57 -1.66 8.49
C VAL A 435 -5.99 -1.99 8.04
N LEU A 436 -6.18 -2.33 6.76
CA LEU A 436 -7.52 -2.44 6.17
C LEU A 436 -8.35 -3.54 6.84
N TRP A 437 -7.80 -4.74 6.95
CA TRP A 437 -8.50 -5.88 7.56
C TRP A 437 -8.85 -5.60 9.02
N ARG A 438 -7.90 -5.09 9.78
CA ARG A 438 -8.12 -4.81 11.20
C ARG A 438 -9.20 -3.75 11.41
N VAL A 439 -9.16 -2.66 10.65
CA VAL A 439 -10.19 -1.61 10.77
C VAL A 439 -11.56 -2.11 10.33
N ASN A 440 -11.65 -2.91 9.26
CA ASN A 440 -12.92 -3.51 8.83
C ASN A 440 -13.54 -4.43 9.90
N HIS A 441 -12.71 -5.02 10.77
CA HIS A 441 -13.16 -5.90 11.86
C HIS A 441 -13.19 -5.20 13.23
N GLY A 442 -13.14 -3.87 13.27
CA GLY A 442 -13.20 -3.10 14.52
C GLY A 442 -11.98 -3.26 15.42
N LEU A 443 -10.86 -3.76 14.89
CA LEU A 443 -9.62 -3.98 15.61
C LEU A 443 -8.69 -2.78 15.51
N ASP A 444 -7.77 -2.69 16.47
CA ASP A 444 -6.73 -1.68 16.44
C ASP A 444 -5.67 -2.00 15.38
N ILE A 445 -5.12 -0.96 14.74
CA ILE A 445 -4.07 -1.11 13.72
C ILE A 445 -2.82 -1.72 14.37
N GLU A 446 -2.20 -2.67 13.66
CA GLU A 446 -0.95 -3.26 14.09
C GLU A 446 0.25 -2.46 13.58
N GLU A 447 1.20 -2.23 14.48
CA GLU A 447 2.49 -1.64 14.15
C GLU A 447 3.55 -2.73 14.20
N ARG A 448 4.09 -3.10 13.04
CA ARG A 448 5.20 -4.04 13.00
C ARG A 448 6.46 -3.33 13.47
N THR A 449 6.98 -3.78 14.59
CA THR A 449 8.28 -3.36 15.11
C THR A 449 9.40 -4.20 14.53
N ASP A 450 9.07 -5.42 14.06
CA ASP A 450 10.00 -6.41 13.52
C ASP A 450 9.64 -6.72 12.07
N GLY A 451 10.43 -6.31 11.14
CA GLY A 451 10.26 -6.60 9.72
C GLY A 451 11.58 -6.94 9.07
#